data_70f12576dc5bebdaea01baebe0026353
#
_entry.id   70f12576dc5bebdaea01baebe0026353
#
_cell.length_a   1.000
_cell.length_b   1.000
_cell.length_c   1.000
_cell.angle_alpha   90.00
_cell.angle_beta   90.00
_cell.angle_gamma   90.00
#
_symmetry.space_group_name_H-M   'P 1'
#
loop_
_entity.id
_entity.type
_entity.pdbx_description
1 polymer ?
#
loop_
_entity_poly.entity_id
_entity_poly.type
_entity_poly.pdbx_seq_one_letter_code
_entity_poly.pdbx_strand_id
1 'polypeptide(L)'
;ELLRSNWEVIREEALALNDKAKISASAELDDIGFNSFFRTGWRRYYLKWYGTELNSALRDCPKTVALLNQIPSVKAAMFASLPPGATLVRHRDPYAGSMRYHLGLECPGHTDCAIYVDSEPYIWRNGEDVVFDETFIHYAENKTDQQRIVLFCDLERPLWFFLATWVNRSFGRIVLGAAVTKNEPGDKVGLLNRVFSHAYKLRQVGKLIKAKNRQAYYLFKYALFALIIYMVFF
;
A
#
# COMPACT_ATOMS: atom_id res chain seq x y z
N GLU A 1 19.59 -9.80 1.24
CA GLU A 1 20.42 -10.39 2.30
C GLU A 1 20.23 -9.66 3.63
N LEU A 2 20.47 -8.33 3.74
CA LEU A 2 20.42 -7.59 5.01
C LEU A 2 19.09 -7.76 5.75
N LEU A 3 17.95 -7.63 5.09
CA LEU A 3 16.63 -7.80 5.74
C LEU A 3 16.40 -9.24 6.18
N ARG A 4 16.77 -10.19 5.32
CA ARG A 4 16.63 -11.62 5.63
C ARG A 4 17.49 -12.04 6.83
N SER A 5 18.73 -11.57 6.91
CA SER A 5 19.63 -11.88 8.06
C SER A 5 19.18 -11.26 9.39
N ASN A 6 18.28 -10.26 9.33
CA ASN A 6 17.72 -9.55 10.50
C ASN A 6 16.23 -9.79 10.68
N TRP A 7 15.68 -10.85 10.09
CA TRP A 7 14.25 -11.08 10.06
C TRP A 7 13.61 -11.20 11.44
N GLU A 8 14.31 -11.75 12.43
CA GLU A 8 13.83 -11.90 13.81
C GLU A 8 13.61 -10.55 14.48
N VAL A 9 14.57 -9.63 14.32
CA VAL A 9 14.47 -8.26 14.87
C VAL A 9 13.30 -7.51 14.21
N ILE A 10 13.12 -7.67 12.90
CA ILE A 10 12.00 -7.08 12.15
C ILE A 10 10.68 -7.68 12.63
N ARG A 11 10.64 -9.00 12.84
CA ARG A 11 9.49 -9.72 13.36
C ARG A 11 9.08 -9.24 14.74
N GLU A 12 10.02 -9.07 15.66
CA GLU A 12 9.75 -8.57 17.02
C GLU A 12 9.01 -7.23 16.99
N GLU A 13 9.48 -6.27 16.19
CA GLU A 13 8.82 -4.97 16.06
C GLU A 13 7.44 -5.08 15.39
N ALA A 14 7.27 -5.95 14.39
CA ALA A 14 5.99 -6.19 13.73
C ALA A 14 4.97 -6.80 14.70
N LEU A 15 5.35 -7.79 15.50
CA LEU A 15 4.47 -8.42 16.47
C LEU A 15 4.09 -7.46 17.61
N ALA A 16 5.01 -6.65 18.10
CA ALA A 16 4.73 -5.62 19.10
C ALA A 16 3.72 -4.56 18.61
N LEU A 17 3.71 -4.26 17.30
CA LEU A 17 2.68 -3.42 16.69
C LEU A 17 1.34 -4.13 16.54
N ASN A 18 1.37 -5.40 16.17
CA ASN A 18 0.18 -6.21 16.00
C ASN A 18 -0.57 -6.40 17.31
N ASP A 19 0.13 -6.67 18.40
CA ASP A 19 -0.42 -6.80 19.74
C ASP A 19 -1.10 -5.52 20.23
N LYS A 20 -0.62 -4.36 19.77
CA LYS A 20 -1.22 -3.04 20.02
C LYS A 20 -2.30 -2.68 19.00
N ALA A 21 -2.69 -3.60 18.11
CA ALA A 21 -3.63 -3.39 17.00
C ALA A 21 -3.28 -2.21 16.08
N LYS A 22 -1.99 -1.85 15.97
CA LYS A 22 -1.52 -0.75 15.11
C LYS A 22 -1.41 -1.16 13.64
N ILE A 23 -1.23 -2.44 13.33
CA ILE A 23 -1.34 -2.97 11.96
C ILE A 23 -2.83 -3.04 11.65
N SER A 24 -3.36 -2.03 10.99
CA SER A 24 -4.81 -1.84 10.86
C SER A 24 -5.20 -1.37 9.46
N ALA A 25 -6.48 -1.48 9.15
CA ALA A 25 -7.08 -0.81 8.00
C ALA A 25 -7.20 0.70 8.30
N SER A 26 -7.10 1.55 7.26
CA SER A 26 -7.42 2.95 7.43
C SER A 26 -8.92 3.14 7.62
N ALA A 27 -9.31 3.80 8.73
CA ALA A 27 -10.70 4.10 9.03
C ALA A 27 -11.23 5.34 8.26
N GLU A 28 -10.33 6.20 7.76
CA GLU A 28 -10.69 7.53 7.25
C GLU A 28 -10.79 7.63 5.72
N LEU A 29 -10.62 6.51 4.99
CA LEU A 29 -10.62 6.51 3.52
C LEU A 29 -9.57 7.47 2.92
N ASP A 30 -8.47 7.64 3.61
CA ASP A 30 -7.36 8.54 3.29
C ASP A 30 -6.15 7.81 2.68
N ASP A 31 -6.35 6.58 2.21
CA ASP A 31 -5.34 5.73 1.61
C ASP A 31 -5.74 5.37 0.18
N ILE A 32 -5.32 6.21 -0.78
CA ILE A 32 -5.67 6.05 -2.21
C ILE A 32 -5.12 4.73 -2.79
N GLY A 33 -3.96 4.27 -2.29
CA GLY A 33 -3.30 3.07 -2.81
C GLY A 33 -3.99 1.78 -2.39
N PHE A 34 -4.48 1.70 -1.16
CA PHE A 34 -4.91 0.43 -0.55
C PHE A 34 -6.35 0.40 -0.03
N ASN A 35 -7.11 1.49 -0.21
CA ASN A 35 -8.48 1.60 0.32
C ASN A 35 -9.42 0.46 -0.11
N SER A 36 -9.26 -0.10 -1.31
CA SER A 36 -10.07 -1.22 -1.78
C SER A 36 -9.75 -2.52 -1.04
N PHE A 37 -8.51 -2.72 -0.61
CA PHE A 37 -8.02 -3.95 0.01
C PHE A 37 -8.45 -4.08 1.47
N PHE A 38 -8.67 -2.98 2.17
CA PHE A 38 -9.19 -3.00 3.54
C PHE A 38 -10.55 -3.68 3.65
N ARG A 39 -11.37 -3.65 2.58
CA ARG A 39 -12.69 -4.27 2.54
C ARG A 39 -12.65 -5.80 2.56
N THR A 40 -11.53 -6.38 2.15
CA THR A 40 -11.29 -7.83 2.13
C THR A 40 -10.43 -8.29 3.29
N GLY A 41 -10.23 -7.42 4.31
CA GLY A 41 -9.56 -7.75 5.55
C GLY A 41 -8.07 -7.43 5.58
N TRP A 42 -7.45 -7.01 4.47
CA TRP A 42 -6.04 -6.64 4.44
C TRP A 42 -5.76 -5.44 5.35
N ARG A 43 -4.59 -5.45 6.04
CA ARG A 43 -4.18 -4.42 6.99
C ARG A 43 -2.73 -4.05 6.78
N ARG A 44 -2.34 -2.85 7.22
CA ARG A 44 -0.97 -2.36 7.04
C ARG A 44 -0.51 -1.44 8.16
N TYR A 45 0.84 -1.26 8.24
CA TYR A 45 1.52 -0.22 9.01
C TYR A 45 2.72 0.26 8.20
N TYR A 46 2.75 1.53 7.77
CA TYR A 46 3.81 2.09 6.96
C TYR A 46 5.09 2.33 7.76
N LEU A 47 6.25 1.98 7.18
CA LEU A 47 7.58 2.19 7.72
C LEU A 47 8.29 3.34 7.00
N LYS A 48 8.21 3.40 5.67
CA LYS A 48 8.66 4.51 4.83
C LYS A 48 7.88 4.53 3.52
N TRP A 49 7.84 5.70 2.87
CA TRP A 49 7.10 5.83 1.62
C TRP A 49 7.73 6.87 0.70
N TYR A 50 8.42 6.45 -0.39
CA TYR A 50 8.96 7.26 -1.49
C TYR A 50 9.58 8.60 -1.07
N GLY A 51 10.54 8.55 -0.13
CA GLY A 51 11.26 9.71 0.39
C GLY A 51 10.60 10.38 1.60
N THR A 52 9.47 9.86 2.10
CA THR A 52 8.86 10.31 3.34
C THR A 52 9.12 9.29 4.46
N GLU A 53 9.64 9.77 5.57
CA GLU A 53 9.69 9.03 6.83
C GLU A 53 8.47 9.37 7.67
N LEU A 54 7.94 8.36 8.38
CA LEU A 54 6.81 8.53 9.27
C LEU A 54 7.31 8.56 10.72
N ASN A 55 6.90 9.57 11.48
CA ASN A 55 7.32 9.72 12.87
C ASN A 55 6.87 8.54 13.75
N SER A 56 5.69 8.00 13.47
CA SER A 56 5.19 6.79 14.12
C SER A 56 6.13 5.60 13.91
N ALA A 57 6.61 5.39 12.67
CA ALA A 57 7.51 4.29 12.34
C ALA A 57 8.89 4.44 12.99
N LEU A 58 9.44 5.65 13.01
CA LEU A 58 10.71 5.94 13.68
C LEU A 58 10.65 5.67 15.18
N ARG A 59 9.51 5.94 15.82
CA ARG A 59 9.29 5.69 17.25
C ARG A 59 9.03 4.22 17.55
N ASP A 60 8.17 3.56 16.75
CA ASP A 60 7.64 2.23 17.06
C ASP A 60 8.50 1.09 16.47
N CYS A 61 9.25 1.35 15.39
CA CYS A 61 10.04 0.38 14.64
C CYS A 61 11.44 0.90 14.28
N PRO A 62 12.21 1.47 15.25
CA PRO A 62 13.47 2.13 14.95
C PRO A 62 14.51 1.20 14.32
N LYS A 63 14.57 -0.07 14.74
CA LYS A 63 15.52 -1.05 14.20
C LYS A 63 15.20 -1.40 12.74
N THR A 64 13.93 -1.68 12.43
CA THR A 64 13.48 -1.99 11.06
C THR A 64 13.70 -0.79 10.15
N VAL A 65 13.34 0.43 10.57
CA VAL A 65 13.57 1.64 9.78
C VAL A 65 15.06 1.88 9.52
N ALA A 66 15.91 1.66 10.51
CA ALA A 66 17.37 1.78 10.36
C ALA A 66 17.93 0.78 9.33
N LEU A 67 17.44 -0.46 9.32
CA LEU A 67 17.81 -1.47 8.30
C LEU A 67 17.34 -1.07 6.91
N LEU A 68 16.08 -0.63 6.77
CA LEU A 68 15.51 -0.18 5.49
C LEU A 68 16.26 1.02 4.90
N ASN A 69 16.76 1.92 5.74
CA ASN A 69 17.50 3.10 5.30
C ASN A 69 18.91 2.79 4.80
N GLN A 70 19.47 1.64 5.15
CA GLN A 70 20.74 1.14 4.59
C GLN A 70 20.59 0.59 3.15
N ILE A 71 19.36 0.41 2.66
CA ILE A 71 19.10 -0.16 1.34
C ILE A 71 18.49 0.90 0.41
N PRO A 72 19.29 1.58 -0.41
CA PRO A 72 18.82 2.70 -1.26
C PRO A 72 17.75 2.29 -2.29
N SER A 73 17.70 1.02 -2.69
CA SER A 73 16.70 0.50 -3.62
C SER A 73 15.32 0.36 -2.99
N VAL A 74 15.19 0.27 -1.66
CA VAL A 74 13.89 0.25 -0.96
C VAL A 74 13.28 1.65 -0.98
N LYS A 75 12.21 1.84 -1.75
CA LYS A 75 11.52 3.13 -1.90
C LYS A 75 10.30 3.26 -1.00
N ALA A 76 9.59 2.17 -0.77
CA ALA A 76 8.51 2.08 0.21
C ALA A 76 8.63 0.79 1.00
N ALA A 77 8.14 0.81 2.24
CA ALA A 77 8.06 -0.37 3.08
C ALA A 77 6.91 -0.26 4.08
N MET A 78 6.29 -1.39 4.38
CA MET A 78 5.24 -1.50 5.39
C MET A 78 5.20 -2.92 5.97
N PHE A 79 4.65 -3.06 7.14
CA PHE A 79 4.13 -4.35 7.58
C PHE A 79 2.73 -4.52 6.98
N ALA A 80 2.52 -5.66 6.34
CA ALA A 80 1.25 -6.02 5.73
C ALA A 80 0.71 -7.31 6.35
N SER A 81 -0.52 -7.24 6.87
CA SER A 81 -1.19 -8.37 7.52
C SER A 81 -2.38 -8.85 6.69
N LEU A 82 -2.51 -10.16 6.61
CA LEU A 82 -3.66 -10.85 6.04
C LEU A 82 -4.24 -11.78 7.12
N PRO A 83 -5.26 -11.33 7.88
CA PRO A 83 -5.90 -12.12 8.92
C PRO A 83 -6.57 -13.40 8.38
N PRO A 84 -7.01 -14.33 9.25
CA PRO A 84 -7.82 -15.47 8.87
C PRO A 84 -9.02 -15.09 8.01
N GLY A 85 -9.24 -15.81 6.91
CA GLY A 85 -10.33 -15.58 5.96
C GLY A 85 -10.17 -14.36 5.06
N ALA A 86 -9.13 -13.53 5.25
CA ALA A 86 -8.91 -12.34 4.44
C ALA A 86 -8.32 -12.68 3.07
N THR A 87 -8.61 -11.83 2.09
CA THR A 87 -8.14 -11.99 0.71
C THR A 87 -7.64 -10.67 0.15
N LEU A 88 -6.70 -10.75 -0.78
CA LEU A 88 -6.31 -9.65 -1.65
C LEU A 88 -6.82 -10.00 -3.06
N VAL A 89 -7.77 -9.22 -3.57
CA VAL A 89 -8.43 -9.47 -4.85
C VAL A 89 -7.44 -9.48 -6.01
N ARG A 90 -7.78 -10.18 -7.10
CA ARG A 90 -6.95 -10.22 -8.33
C ARG A 90 -6.79 -8.81 -8.88
N HIS A 91 -5.56 -8.39 -9.02
CA HIS A 91 -5.20 -7.07 -9.57
C HIS A 91 -3.79 -7.11 -10.17
N ARG A 92 -3.40 -6.01 -10.77
CA ARG A 92 -2.01 -5.69 -11.11
C ARG A 92 -1.74 -4.26 -10.69
N ASP A 93 -0.53 -3.98 -10.24
CA ASP A 93 -0.15 -2.63 -9.90
C ASP A 93 0.16 -1.84 -11.18
N PRO A 94 -0.29 -0.59 -11.29
CA PRO A 94 -0.14 0.20 -12.51
C PRO A 94 1.28 0.77 -12.69
N TYR A 95 2.11 0.71 -11.64
CA TYR A 95 3.45 1.29 -11.64
C TYR A 95 4.50 0.21 -11.90
N ALA A 96 5.17 0.30 -13.05
CA ALA A 96 6.20 -0.65 -13.47
C ALA A 96 7.64 -0.26 -13.04
N GLY A 97 7.78 0.82 -12.26
CA GLY A 97 9.09 1.33 -11.82
C GLY A 97 9.63 0.67 -10.55
N SER A 98 8.87 -0.24 -9.96
CA SER A 98 9.25 -1.05 -8.80
C SER A 98 9.10 -2.54 -9.06
N MET A 99 9.64 -3.31 -8.14
CA MET A 99 9.40 -4.73 -7.95
C MET A 99 8.98 -4.96 -6.49
N ARG A 100 8.13 -5.92 -6.26
CA ARG A 100 7.64 -6.24 -4.93
C ARG A 100 8.55 -7.23 -4.23
N TYR A 101 8.93 -6.89 -2.98
CA TYR A 101 9.65 -7.76 -2.08
C TYR A 101 8.77 -8.08 -0.86
N HIS A 102 8.66 -9.36 -0.54
CA HIS A 102 8.06 -9.81 0.72
C HIS A 102 9.06 -10.62 1.53
N LEU A 103 9.13 -10.37 2.84
CA LEU A 103 9.82 -11.20 3.81
C LEU A 103 8.79 -11.72 4.82
N GLY A 104 8.69 -13.02 4.98
CA GLY A 104 7.80 -13.66 5.95
C GLY A 104 8.22 -13.39 7.38
N LEU A 105 7.32 -12.85 8.20
CA LEU A 105 7.57 -12.53 9.62
C LEU A 105 6.74 -13.42 10.56
N GLU A 106 5.45 -13.55 10.29
CA GLU A 106 4.53 -14.44 11.00
C GLU A 106 3.64 -15.08 9.95
N CYS A 107 3.94 -16.31 9.59
CA CYS A 107 3.32 -16.98 8.44
C CYS A 107 2.91 -18.40 8.82
N PRO A 108 1.69 -18.84 8.45
CA PRO A 108 1.25 -20.22 8.69
C PRO A 108 2.12 -21.28 8.01
N GLY A 109 2.81 -20.93 6.92
CA GLY A 109 3.60 -21.89 6.14
C GLY A 109 2.75 -22.95 5.43
N HIS A 110 1.48 -22.69 5.20
CA HIS A 110 0.49 -23.61 4.65
C HIS A 110 0.03 -23.20 3.26
N THR A 111 -0.32 -24.16 2.42
CA THR A 111 -0.80 -23.93 1.04
C THR A 111 -2.07 -23.07 0.97
N ASP A 112 -2.88 -23.09 2.02
CA ASP A 112 -4.09 -22.25 2.15
C ASP A 112 -3.78 -20.80 2.51
N CYS A 113 -2.50 -20.44 2.68
CA CYS A 113 -2.05 -19.06 2.87
C CYS A 113 -0.93 -18.75 1.86
N ALA A 114 -1.32 -18.30 0.68
CA ALA A 114 -0.39 -18.07 -0.43
C ALA A 114 -0.69 -16.78 -1.20
N ILE A 115 0.33 -16.29 -1.91
CA ILE A 115 0.19 -15.32 -2.99
C ILE A 115 0.34 -16.06 -4.33
N TYR A 116 -0.45 -15.68 -5.29
CA TYR A 116 -0.39 -16.17 -6.67
C TYR A 116 0.05 -15.02 -7.57
N VAL A 117 1.13 -15.22 -8.31
CA VAL A 117 1.65 -14.26 -9.28
C VAL A 117 1.67 -14.95 -10.64
N ASP A 118 0.92 -14.42 -11.60
CA ASP A 118 0.69 -15.04 -12.91
C ASP A 118 0.26 -16.53 -12.81
N SER A 119 -0.58 -16.82 -11.81
CA SER A 119 -1.08 -18.15 -11.44
C SER A 119 -0.08 -19.07 -10.71
N GLU A 120 1.17 -18.66 -10.54
CA GLU A 120 2.17 -19.42 -9.78
C GLU A 120 2.04 -19.12 -8.27
N PRO A 121 1.85 -20.13 -7.40
CA PRO A 121 1.72 -19.95 -5.98
C PRO A 121 3.07 -19.77 -5.29
N TYR A 122 3.13 -18.84 -4.33
CA TYR A 122 4.20 -18.75 -3.35
C TYR A 122 3.64 -18.81 -1.93
N ILE A 123 4.15 -19.74 -1.14
CA ILE A 123 3.76 -19.94 0.26
C ILE A 123 4.78 -19.22 1.13
N TRP A 124 4.33 -18.23 1.89
CA TRP A 124 5.22 -17.51 2.81
C TRP A 124 5.64 -18.41 3.98
N ARG A 125 6.92 -18.33 4.32
CA ARG A 125 7.50 -18.91 5.52
C ARG A 125 8.29 -17.88 6.30
N ASN A 126 8.41 -18.07 7.61
CA ASN A 126 9.15 -17.17 8.48
C ASN A 126 10.63 -17.12 8.08
N GLY A 127 11.18 -15.92 7.93
CA GLY A 127 12.58 -15.70 7.54
C GLY A 127 12.88 -15.95 6.06
N GLU A 128 11.90 -16.39 5.25
CA GLU A 128 12.06 -16.54 3.80
C GLU A 128 11.54 -15.32 3.06
N ASP A 129 12.21 -14.97 1.96
CA ASP A 129 11.87 -13.82 1.16
C ASP A 129 11.58 -14.18 -0.30
N VAL A 130 10.81 -13.33 -0.97
CA VAL A 130 10.49 -13.44 -2.39
C VAL A 130 10.47 -12.05 -3.03
N VAL A 131 10.95 -11.99 -4.27
CA VAL A 131 10.82 -10.82 -5.16
C VAL A 131 9.98 -11.22 -6.36
N PHE A 132 9.00 -10.40 -6.70
CA PHE A 132 8.16 -10.63 -7.88
C PHE A 132 7.81 -9.31 -8.59
N ASP A 133 7.40 -9.44 -9.84
CA ASP A 133 6.93 -8.32 -10.63
C ASP A 133 5.44 -8.10 -10.41
N GLU A 134 5.10 -6.99 -9.74
CA GLU A 134 3.74 -6.61 -9.39
C GLU A 134 2.88 -6.15 -10.57
N THR A 135 3.47 -6.00 -11.76
CA THR A 135 2.74 -5.70 -12.99
C THR A 135 2.04 -6.93 -13.58
N PHE A 136 2.43 -8.14 -13.16
CA PHE A 136 1.67 -9.35 -13.44
C PHE A 136 0.41 -9.42 -12.57
N ILE A 137 -0.61 -10.13 -13.05
CA ILE A 137 -1.82 -10.37 -12.25
C ILE A 137 -1.44 -11.15 -11.00
N HIS A 138 -1.75 -10.58 -9.85
CA HIS A 138 -1.50 -11.25 -8.57
C HIS A 138 -2.68 -11.09 -7.61
N TYR A 139 -2.78 -12.03 -6.67
CA TYR A 139 -3.77 -12.04 -5.60
C TYR A 139 -3.26 -12.90 -4.45
N ALA A 140 -3.84 -12.72 -3.27
CA ALA A 140 -3.47 -13.51 -2.09
C ALA A 140 -4.71 -13.93 -1.32
N GLU A 141 -4.61 -15.07 -0.64
CA GLU A 141 -5.65 -15.57 0.23
C GLU A 141 -5.06 -16.21 1.48
N ASN A 142 -5.79 -16.11 2.57
CA ASN A 142 -5.49 -16.78 3.81
C ASN A 142 -6.74 -17.50 4.31
N LYS A 143 -6.82 -18.80 4.00
CA LYS A 143 -7.92 -19.67 4.42
C LYS A 143 -7.61 -20.42 5.72
N THR A 144 -6.46 -20.11 6.35
CA THR A 144 -6.08 -20.71 7.63
C THR A 144 -6.71 -19.97 8.80
N ASP A 145 -6.61 -20.51 9.99
CA ASP A 145 -7.01 -19.90 11.26
C ASP A 145 -5.95 -18.98 11.90
N GLN A 146 -4.79 -18.85 11.24
CA GLN A 146 -3.67 -18.00 11.69
C GLN A 146 -3.54 -16.76 10.80
N GLN A 147 -3.07 -15.66 11.38
CA GLN A 147 -2.75 -14.48 10.59
C GLN A 147 -1.44 -14.65 9.82
N ARG A 148 -1.27 -13.88 8.74
CA ARG A 148 -0.01 -13.75 8.02
C ARG A 148 0.47 -12.30 8.10
N ILE A 149 1.71 -12.09 8.58
CA ILE A 149 2.39 -10.79 8.56
C ILE A 149 3.67 -10.92 7.74
N VAL A 150 3.86 -9.99 6.83
CA VAL A 150 5.09 -9.87 6.02
C VAL A 150 5.63 -8.44 6.11
N LEU A 151 6.95 -8.29 5.97
CA LEU A 151 7.54 -7.03 5.54
C LEU A 151 7.34 -6.95 4.03
N PHE A 152 6.66 -5.92 3.59
CA PHE A 152 6.34 -5.61 2.21
C PHE A 152 7.17 -4.39 1.79
N CYS A 153 7.94 -4.50 0.70
CA CYS A 153 8.72 -3.39 0.18
C CYS A 153 8.54 -3.21 -1.33
N ASP A 154 8.60 -1.95 -1.76
CA ASP A 154 8.84 -1.60 -3.16
C ASP A 154 10.34 -1.41 -3.37
N LEU A 155 10.93 -2.23 -4.20
CA LEU A 155 12.32 -2.12 -4.64
C LEU A 155 12.37 -1.36 -5.96
N GLU A 156 13.23 -0.37 -6.07
CA GLU A 156 13.48 0.31 -7.36
C GLU A 156 13.86 -0.72 -8.42
N ARG A 157 13.11 -0.77 -9.52
CA ARG A 157 13.42 -1.63 -10.65
C ARG A 157 14.73 -1.18 -11.30
N PRO A 158 15.69 -2.08 -11.54
CA PRO A 158 16.88 -1.74 -12.32
C PRO A 158 16.48 -1.44 -13.76
N LEU A 159 16.87 -0.25 -14.24
CA LEU A 159 16.59 0.20 -15.60
C LEU A 159 17.91 0.35 -16.40
N TRP A 160 17.83 0.11 -17.71
CA TRP A 160 18.99 -0.01 -18.60
C TRP A 160 19.82 1.26 -18.75
N PHE A 161 19.22 2.47 -18.58
CA PHE A 161 19.92 3.72 -18.78
C PHE A 161 19.53 4.79 -17.76
N PHE A 162 20.44 5.70 -17.51
CA PHE A 162 20.33 6.66 -16.40
C PHE A 162 19.12 7.58 -16.51
N LEU A 163 18.70 7.98 -17.72
CA LEU A 163 17.54 8.87 -17.91
C LEU A 163 16.25 8.19 -17.48
N ALA A 164 16.07 6.89 -17.81
CA ALA A 164 14.91 6.13 -17.34
C ALA A 164 14.92 6.00 -15.81
N THR A 165 16.09 5.76 -15.22
CA THR A 165 16.26 5.71 -13.77
C THR A 165 15.93 7.07 -13.14
N TRP A 166 16.38 8.17 -13.73
CA TRP A 166 16.09 9.51 -13.25
C TRP A 166 14.59 9.84 -13.33
N VAL A 167 13.93 9.53 -14.45
CA VAL A 167 12.49 9.70 -14.63
C VAL A 167 11.72 8.86 -13.60
N ASN A 168 12.11 7.60 -13.44
CA ASN A 168 11.49 6.68 -12.48
C ASN A 168 11.58 7.22 -11.03
N ARG A 169 12.77 7.68 -10.62
CA ARG A 169 13.00 8.27 -9.30
C ARG A 169 12.21 9.56 -9.08
N SER A 170 12.16 10.41 -10.11
CA SER A 170 11.39 11.66 -10.08
C SER A 170 9.90 11.39 -9.95
N PHE A 171 9.36 10.47 -10.75
CA PHE A 171 7.97 10.03 -10.67
C PHE A 171 7.66 9.45 -9.28
N GLY A 172 8.48 8.55 -8.78
CA GLY A 172 8.32 7.96 -7.45
C GLY A 172 8.27 9.02 -6.35
N ARG A 173 9.22 9.97 -6.37
CA ARG A 173 9.29 11.05 -5.37
C ARG A 173 8.11 12.01 -5.44
N ILE A 174 7.70 12.43 -6.64
CA ILE A 174 6.67 13.45 -6.84
C ILE A 174 5.27 12.83 -6.75
N VAL A 175 4.99 11.79 -7.54
CA VAL A 175 3.65 11.24 -7.67
C VAL A 175 3.35 10.25 -6.55
N LEU A 176 4.20 9.23 -6.36
CA LEU A 176 3.96 8.23 -5.31
C LEU A 176 4.19 8.83 -3.92
N GLY A 177 5.19 9.72 -3.75
CA GLY A 177 5.39 10.46 -2.50
C GLY A 177 4.18 11.29 -2.09
N ALA A 178 3.45 11.86 -3.06
CA ALA A 178 2.21 12.58 -2.80
C ALA A 178 1.05 11.68 -2.33
N ALA A 179 1.19 10.36 -2.44
CA ALA A 179 0.21 9.37 -1.97
C ALA A 179 0.52 8.82 -0.56
N VAL A 180 1.52 9.37 0.14
CA VAL A 180 1.81 8.95 1.52
C VAL A 180 0.60 9.20 2.42
N THR A 181 0.33 8.23 3.31
CA THR A 181 -0.71 8.35 4.33
C THR A 181 -0.17 8.05 5.73
N LYS A 182 -0.96 8.37 6.73
CA LYS A 182 -0.58 8.22 8.14
C LYS A 182 -0.84 6.80 8.66
N ASN A 183 -0.08 6.40 9.66
CA ASN A 183 -0.43 5.28 10.54
C ASN A 183 -1.33 5.78 11.69
N GLU A 184 -0.99 6.97 12.21
CA GLU A 184 -1.68 7.60 13.33
C GLU A 184 -1.72 9.14 13.20
N PRO A 185 -2.51 9.83 14.01
CA PRO A 185 -2.51 11.29 14.05
C PRO A 185 -1.10 11.84 14.31
N GLY A 186 -0.65 12.80 13.48
CA GLY A 186 0.70 13.40 13.58
C GLY A 186 1.67 12.95 12.47
N ASP A 187 1.41 11.85 11.78
CA ASP A 187 2.17 11.49 10.59
C ASP A 187 1.80 12.37 9.38
N LYS A 188 2.74 12.44 8.43
CA LYS A 188 2.53 13.17 7.17
C LYS A 188 1.47 12.51 6.31
N VAL A 189 0.60 13.34 5.72
CA VAL A 189 -0.36 12.92 4.70
C VAL A 189 -0.07 13.69 3.42
N GLY A 190 0.12 12.95 2.33
CA GLY A 190 0.40 13.52 1.01
C GLY A 190 -0.82 14.23 0.40
N LEU A 191 -0.54 15.10 -0.57
CA LEU A 191 -1.57 15.90 -1.24
C LEU A 191 -2.64 15.03 -1.91
N LEU A 192 -2.24 13.94 -2.58
CA LEU A 192 -3.18 13.04 -3.25
C LEU A 192 -4.16 12.40 -2.27
N ASN A 193 -3.70 11.97 -1.09
CA ASN A 193 -4.58 11.40 -0.09
C ASN A 193 -5.52 12.44 0.54
N ARG A 194 -5.06 13.70 0.72
CA ARG A 194 -5.93 14.79 1.18
C ARG A 194 -7.06 15.07 0.17
N VAL A 195 -6.71 15.18 -1.10
CA VAL A 195 -7.70 15.39 -2.18
C VAL A 195 -8.61 14.18 -2.32
N PHE A 196 -8.05 12.96 -2.26
CA PHE A 196 -8.81 11.72 -2.38
C PHE A 196 -9.89 11.59 -1.30
N SER A 197 -9.59 11.91 -0.06
CA SER A 197 -10.57 11.83 1.03
C SER A 197 -11.78 12.75 0.78
N HIS A 198 -11.54 13.98 0.27
CA HIS A 198 -12.60 14.92 -0.09
C HIS A 198 -13.38 14.46 -1.32
N ALA A 199 -12.68 14.03 -2.38
CA ALA A 199 -13.30 13.52 -3.60
C ALA A 199 -14.15 12.27 -3.33
N TYR A 200 -13.69 11.39 -2.44
CA TYR A 200 -14.42 10.20 -2.05
C TYR A 200 -15.72 10.55 -1.30
N LYS A 201 -15.67 11.49 -0.34
CA LYS A 201 -16.86 11.99 0.36
C LYS A 201 -17.87 12.59 -0.64
N LEU A 202 -17.38 13.42 -1.56
CA LEU A 202 -18.21 14.01 -2.63
C LEU A 202 -18.87 12.92 -3.49
N ARG A 203 -18.12 11.87 -3.84
CA ARG A 203 -18.64 10.72 -4.60
C ARG A 203 -19.74 9.97 -3.85
N GLN A 204 -19.63 9.83 -2.52
CA GLN A 204 -20.68 9.20 -1.70
C GLN A 204 -21.97 10.02 -1.74
N VAL A 205 -21.86 11.35 -1.56
CA VAL A 205 -23.01 12.27 -1.71
C VAL A 205 -23.61 12.16 -3.12
N GLY A 206 -22.76 12.15 -4.15
CA GLY A 206 -23.21 11.96 -5.52
C GLY A 206 -23.97 10.64 -5.75
N LYS A 207 -23.54 9.55 -5.12
CA LYS A 207 -24.26 8.26 -5.17
C LYS A 207 -25.64 8.35 -4.52
N LEU A 208 -25.75 9.03 -3.37
CA LEU A 208 -27.05 9.22 -2.67
C LEU A 208 -27.99 10.07 -3.52
N ILE A 209 -27.51 11.17 -4.11
CA ILE A 209 -28.32 12.01 -5.02
C ILE A 209 -28.77 11.19 -6.23
N LYS A 210 -27.86 10.41 -6.83
CA LYS A 210 -28.17 9.57 -8.00
C LYS A 210 -29.21 8.48 -7.68
N ALA A 211 -29.16 7.91 -6.48
CA ALA A 211 -30.13 6.92 -6.03
C ALA A 211 -31.52 7.54 -5.83
N LYS A 212 -31.59 8.79 -5.34
CA LYS A 212 -32.84 9.52 -5.10
C LYS A 212 -33.44 10.13 -6.37
N ASN A 213 -32.59 10.74 -7.21
CA ASN A 213 -33.01 11.35 -8.49
C ASN A 213 -31.86 11.30 -9.52
N ARG A 214 -31.94 10.33 -10.44
CA ARG A 214 -30.93 10.09 -11.46
C ARG A 214 -30.80 11.27 -12.46
N GLN A 215 -31.92 11.91 -12.82
CA GLN A 215 -31.92 13.03 -13.78
C GLN A 215 -31.27 14.27 -13.16
N ALA A 216 -31.64 14.63 -11.94
CA ALA A 216 -31.04 15.75 -11.20
C ALA A 216 -29.53 15.55 -11.01
N TYR A 217 -29.08 14.33 -10.71
CA TYR A 217 -27.65 14.02 -10.62
C TYR A 217 -26.88 14.30 -11.91
N TYR A 218 -27.41 13.85 -13.06
CA TYR A 218 -26.73 14.07 -14.33
C TYR A 218 -26.80 15.53 -14.79
N LEU A 219 -27.91 16.23 -14.55
CA LEU A 219 -28.01 17.67 -14.81
C LEU A 219 -26.94 18.45 -14.04
N PHE A 220 -26.85 18.21 -12.74
CA PHE A 220 -25.82 18.84 -11.88
C PHE A 220 -24.41 18.49 -12.33
N LYS A 221 -24.14 17.22 -12.65
CA LYS A 221 -22.83 16.76 -13.12
C LYS A 221 -22.42 17.48 -14.40
N TYR A 222 -23.28 17.58 -15.39
CA TYR A 222 -22.96 18.23 -16.66
C TYR A 222 -22.86 19.76 -16.52
N ALA A 223 -23.67 20.37 -15.67
CA ALA A 223 -23.55 21.80 -15.36
C ALA A 223 -22.20 22.11 -14.70
N LEU A 224 -21.74 21.26 -13.76
CA LEU A 224 -20.43 21.40 -13.14
C LEU A 224 -19.29 21.23 -14.15
N PHE A 225 -19.38 20.26 -15.07
CA PHE A 225 -18.38 20.08 -16.12
C PHE A 225 -18.34 21.30 -17.06
N ALA A 226 -19.50 21.81 -17.48
CA ALA A 226 -19.57 23.02 -18.31
C ALA A 226 -18.95 24.24 -17.61
N LEU A 227 -19.21 24.40 -16.30
CA LEU A 227 -18.62 25.47 -15.51
C LEU A 227 -17.09 25.34 -15.41
N ILE A 228 -16.56 24.15 -15.19
CA ILE A 228 -15.11 23.90 -15.14
C ILE A 228 -14.47 24.22 -16.50
N ILE A 229 -15.05 23.75 -17.60
CA ILE A 229 -14.58 24.05 -18.95
C ILE A 229 -14.59 25.56 -19.19
N TYR A 230 -15.67 26.25 -18.82
CA TYR A 230 -15.76 27.71 -18.95
C TYR A 230 -14.65 28.43 -18.18
N MET A 231 -14.40 28.05 -16.91
CA MET A 231 -13.34 28.67 -16.07
C MET A 231 -11.91 28.36 -16.56
N VAL A 232 -11.70 27.29 -17.32
CA VAL A 232 -10.36 26.92 -17.84
C VAL A 232 -10.06 27.60 -19.18
N PHE A 233 -11.07 27.88 -19.98
CA PHE A 233 -10.87 28.35 -21.37
C PHE A 233 -11.36 29.78 -21.61
N PHE A 234 -12.06 30.37 -20.66
CA PHE A 234 -12.57 31.73 -20.70
C PHE A 234 -12.34 32.49 -19.38
#